data_0ae6c63d0b202a1316f06fdd0c39e0c8
#
_entry.id   0ae6c63d0b202a1316f06fdd0c39e0c8
#
_cell.length_a   1.000
_cell.length_b   1.000
_cell.length_c   1.000
_cell.angle_alpha   90.00
_cell.angle_beta   90.00
_cell.angle_gamma   90.00
#
_symmetry.space_group_name_H-M   'P 1'
#
loop_
_entity.id
_entity.type
_entity.pdbx_description
1 polymer ?
#
loop_
_entity_poly.entity_id
_entity_poly.type
_entity_poly.pdbx_seq_one_letter_code
_entity_poly.pdbx_strand_id
1 'polypeptide(L)'
;MMLKERYLILNDGSVYQGYGFGYESEAIGEVVFNTSMTGYQEMLTDPSYRGQILVSTYPMIGNYGIDSNFSESNKVQVKSYVVRDLCDYPFHFSNNKDLNEFLTENKIPGIHSVDTRSLTRKIRKFGSKMAXMTDXPDLNVALEKINKFGSYEESNYVDQVSVKKIXNYVXKNSNXNIALIDFGVKKNIIRLLNSRGXNVEVYPWNFDFXNLDLXKFDGIVMSPGPGDPKTLLNDIKGIKKXIESXPSLGICLGHQXIAXIYGGETFKLLFGHRGGNXPVKEINSGRVXPTSQNHGYAVSDKXFPSXLEXTXININDNTVSGLKHKEKPIISIQXHSEACPGPXDSEYIFDNFLEXIKGKN
;
A
#
# COMPACT_ATOMS: atom_id res chain seq x y z
N MET A 1 -8.98 17.92 -29.33
CA MET A 1 -8.14 18.59 -28.33
C MET A 1 -6.68 18.39 -28.71
N MET A 2 -5.84 19.46 -28.76
CA MET A 2 -4.41 19.27 -29.05
C MET A 2 -3.75 18.53 -27.86
N LEU A 3 -3.01 17.47 -28.17
CA LEU A 3 -2.28 16.71 -27.16
C LEU A 3 -1.13 17.58 -26.64
N LYS A 4 -1.12 17.84 -25.34
CA LYS A 4 -0.08 18.66 -24.68
C LYS A 4 1.05 17.75 -24.25
N GLU A 5 2.26 18.03 -24.72
CA GLU A 5 3.45 17.26 -24.31
C GLU A 5 3.69 17.35 -22.82
N ARG A 6 4.12 16.25 -22.23
CA ARG A 6 4.46 16.12 -20.82
C ARG A 6 5.68 15.24 -20.70
N TYR A 7 6.45 15.46 -19.64
CA TYR A 7 7.74 14.80 -19.44
C TYR A 7 7.83 14.22 -18.03
N LEU A 8 8.31 13.00 -17.92
CA LEU A 8 8.72 12.41 -16.64
C LEU A 8 10.25 12.44 -16.62
N ILE A 9 10.83 13.24 -15.73
CA ILE A 9 12.27 13.45 -15.61
C ILE A 9 12.73 12.81 -14.30
N LEU A 10 13.62 11.82 -14.40
CA LEU A 10 14.17 11.11 -13.25
C LEU A 10 15.39 11.85 -12.70
N ASN A 11 15.70 11.63 -11.42
CA ASN A 11 16.86 12.27 -10.76
C ASN A 11 18.22 11.87 -11.32
N ASP A 12 18.28 10.82 -12.17
CA ASP A 12 19.50 10.45 -12.89
C ASP A 12 19.62 11.12 -14.27
N GLY A 13 18.71 12.05 -14.58
CA GLY A 13 18.69 12.79 -15.85
C GLY A 13 17.94 12.10 -16.98
N SER A 14 17.38 10.90 -16.75
CA SER A 14 16.58 10.21 -17.78
C SER A 14 15.25 10.93 -18.00
N VAL A 15 14.87 11.09 -19.27
CA VAL A 15 13.62 11.77 -19.66
C VAL A 15 12.73 10.81 -20.44
N TYR A 16 11.47 10.74 -20.05
CA TYR A 16 10.41 9.99 -20.74
C TYR A 16 9.35 10.99 -21.19
N GLN A 17 9.19 11.12 -22.50
CA GLN A 17 8.22 12.04 -23.12
C GLN A 17 6.93 11.30 -23.43
N GLY A 18 5.82 11.98 -23.30
CA GLY A 18 4.50 11.50 -23.65
C GLY A 18 3.52 12.67 -23.72
N TYR A 19 2.25 12.40 -23.48
CA TYR A 19 1.21 13.44 -23.53
C TYR A 19 0.45 13.47 -22.21
N GLY A 20 0.08 14.67 -21.78
CA GLY A 20 -0.61 14.88 -20.51
C GLY A 20 -2.06 14.46 -20.52
N PHE A 21 -2.52 13.92 -19.41
CA PHE A 21 -3.94 13.72 -19.09
C PHE A 21 -4.15 13.99 -17.61
N GLY A 22 -5.39 13.99 -17.15
CA GLY A 22 -5.70 14.37 -15.78
C GLY A 22 -5.47 15.87 -15.57
N TYR A 23 -5.08 16.25 -14.37
CA TYR A 23 -4.96 17.65 -13.99
C TYR A 23 -3.67 18.28 -14.53
N GLU A 24 -3.76 19.56 -14.91
CA GLU A 24 -2.60 20.33 -15.39
C GLU A 24 -1.79 20.86 -14.20
N SER A 25 -0.81 20.07 -13.74
CA SER A 25 0.11 20.48 -12.68
C SER A 25 1.39 19.66 -12.75
N GLU A 26 2.41 20.13 -12.05
CA GLU A 26 3.63 19.35 -11.81
C GLU A 26 3.43 18.42 -10.61
N ALA A 27 4.21 17.36 -10.56
CA ALA A 27 4.25 16.46 -9.40
C ALA A 27 5.66 15.91 -9.20
N ILE A 28 6.08 15.80 -7.95
CA ILE A 28 7.35 15.17 -7.57
C ILE A 28 7.04 13.98 -6.65
N GLY A 29 7.70 12.86 -6.89
CA GLY A 29 7.54 11.66 -6.09
C GLY A 29 8.49 10.55 -6.49
N GLU A 30 8.52 9.48 -5.71
CA GLU A 30 9.29 8.28 -6.03
C GLU A 30 8.57 7.47 -7.10
N VAL A 31 9.26 7.18 -8.22
CA VAL A 31 8.67 6.40 -9.32
C VAL A 31 8.72 4.92 -8.97
N VAL A 32 7.53 4.31 -8.96
CA VAL A 32 7.36 2.87 -8.71
C VAL A 32 6.46 2.26 -9.78
N PHE A 33 6.58 0.96 -10.03
CA PHE A 33 5.75 0.30 -11.03
C PHE A 33 4.93 -0.82 -10.38
N ASN A 34 3.76 -1.10 -10.96
CA ASN A 34 2.91 -2.23 -10.57
C ASN A 34 2.63 -3.11 -11.79
N THR A 35 2.71 -4.44 -11.62
CA THR A 35 2.57 -5.42 -12.69
C THR A 35 1.17 -6.00 -12.82
N SER A 36 0.20 -5.54 -12.03
CA SER A 36 -1.19 -6.01 -12.13
C SER A 36 -1.80 -5.68 -13.49
N MET A 37 -2.58 -6.61 -14.02
CA MET A 37 -3.23 -6.45 -15.34
C MET A 37 -4.52 -5.65 -15.24
N THR A 38 -5.10 -5.54 -14.05
CA THR A 38 -6.37 -4.86 -13.77
C THR A 38 -6.31 -4.22 -12.38
N GLY A 39 -7.30 -3.41 -12.02
CA GLY A 39 -7.38 -2.80 -10.69
C GLY A 39 -6.68 -1.45 -10.59
N TYR A 40 -6.62 -0.70 -11.69
CA TYR A 40 -5.95 0.61 -11.67
C TYR A 40 -6.63 1.60 -10.71
N GLN A 41 -7.95 1.56 -10.57
CA GLN A 41 -8.67 2.45 -9.64
C GLN A 41 -8.30 2.14 -8.19
N GLU A 42 -8.28 0.85 -7.85
CA GLU A 42 -7.88 0.38 -6.52
C GLU A 42 -6.44 0.81 -6.22
N MET A 43 -5.52 0.62 -7.18
CA MET A 43 -4.12 1.06 -7.03
C MET A 43 -4.03 2.58 -6.83
N LEU A 44 -4.75 3.37 -7.64
CA LEU A 44 -4.71 4.84 -7.56
C LEU A 44 -5.22 5.36 -6.21
N THR A 45 -6.16 4.63 -5.58
CA THR A 45 -6.76 5.02 -4.30
C THR A 45 -6.18 4.30 -3.09
N ASP A 46 -5.19 3.41 -3.27
CA ASP A 46 -4.49 2.72 -2.18
C ASP A 46 -3.58 3.70 -1.43
N PRO A 47 -3.82 3.94 -0.11
CA PRO A 47 -2.98 4.86 0.66
C PRO A 47 -1.48 4.53 0.65
N SER A 48 -1.11 3.26 0.45
CA SER A 48 0.30 2.84 0.42
C SER A 48 1.10 3.44 -0.74
N TYR A 49 0.42 4.03 -1.76
CA TYR A 49 1.12 4.77 -2.82
C TYR A 49 1.35 6.25 -2.50
N ARG A 50 1.02 6.71 -1.29
CA ARG A 50 1.22 8.14 -0.95
C ARG A 50 2.68 8.55 -1.12
N GLY A 51 2.91 9.66 -1.85
CA GLY A 51 4.25 10.16 -2.16
C GLY A 51 4.88 9.58 -3.42
N GLN A 52 4.18 8.66 -4.11
CA GLN A 52 4.76 7.93 -5.26
C GLN A 52 4.10 8.31 -6.59
N ILE A 53 4.89 8.22 -7.66
CA ILE A 53 4.44 8.29 -9.05
C ILE A 53 4.28 6.85 -9.51
N LEU A 54 3.05 6.44 -9.81
CA LEU A 54 2.74 5.06 -10.15
C LEU A 54 2.86 4.83 -11.66
N VAL A 55 3.57 3.77 -12.05
CA VAL A 55 3.67 3.32 -13.45
C VAL A 55 2.92 1.99 -13.57
N SER A 56 1.90 1.93 -14.44
CA SER A 56 1.28 0.65 -14.78
C SER A 56 2.05 -0.01 -15.91
N THR A 57 2.47 -1.27 -15.71
CA THR A 57 3.18 -2.02 -16.75
C THR A 57 2.23 -2.61 -17.80
N TYR A 58 0.97 -2.84 -17.43
CA TYR A 58 -0.05 -3.31 -18.37
C TYR A 58 -0.31 -2.22 -19.41
N PRO A 59 -0.31 -2.56 -20.71
CA PRO A 59 -0.32 -1.51 -21.76
C PRO A 59 -1.55 -0.64 -21.78
N MET A 60 -2.75 -1.22 -21.77
CA MET A 60 -4.02 -0.49 -21.91
C MET A 60 -4.64 -0.20 -20.54
N ILE A 61 -4.76 1.08 -20.20
CA ILE A 61 -5.29 1.52 -18.89
C ILE A 61 -6.51 2.44 -19.14
N GLY A 62 -7.51 2.35 -18.26
CA GLY A 62 -8.73 3.16 -18.33
C GLY A 62 -9.88 2.46 -19.03
N ASN A 63 -9.68 1.26 -19.55
CA ASN A 63 -10.61 0.58 -20.47
C ASN A 63 -11.98 0.22 -19.86
N TYR A 64 -12.08 0.09 -18.52
CA TYR A 64 -13.37 -0.15 -17.86
C TYR A 64 -13.90 1.07 -17.07
N GLY A 65 -13.22 2.21 -17.18
CA GLY A 65 -13.64 3.45 -16.52
C GLY A 65 -13.46 3.41 -15.01
N ILE A 66 -14.28 4.19 -14.32
CA ILE A 66 -14.25 4.35 -12.86
C ILE A 66 -15.64 4.02 -12.29
N ASP A 67 -15.67 3.28 -11.20
CA ASP A 67 -16.88 2.98 -10.42
C ASP A 67 -16.64 3.43 -8.97
N SER A 68 -17.54 4.23 -8.40
CA SER A 68 -17.41 4.78 -7.04
C SER A 68 -17.24 3.71 -5.95
N ASN A 69 -17.67 2.47 -6.21
CA ASN A 69 -17.61 1.36 -5.24
C ASN A 69 -16.22 0.70 -5.13
N PHE A 70 -15.33 0.91 -6.12
CA PHE A 70 -14.05 0.20 -6.18
C PHE A 70 -12.85 0.99 -5.63
N SER A 71 -13.11 2.18 -5.05
CA SER A 71 -12.03 2.96 -4.43
C SER A 71 -11.67 2.42 -3.05
N GLU A 72 -10.38 2.29 -2.80
CA GLU A 72 -9.84 1.74 -1.54
C GLU A 72 -9.63 2.81 -0.46
N SER A 73 -9.76 4.10 -0.83
CA SER A 73 -9.82 5.22 0.13
C SER A 73 -10.67 6.35 -0.47
N ASN A 74 -10.78 7.47 0.25
CA ASN A 74 -11.69 8.56 -0.14
C ASN A 74 -11.12 9.51 -1.19
N LYS A 75 -9.88 9.29 -1.66
CA LYS A 75 -9.22 10.16 -2.65
C LYS A 75 -8.16 9.36 -3.41
N VAL A 76 -7.71 9.91 -4.52
CA VAL A 76 -6.52 9.40 -5.22
C VAL A 76 -5.29 9.69 -4.36
N GLN A 77 -4.44 8.71 -4.17
CA GLN A 77 -3.30 8.77 -3.25
C GLN A 77 -1.96 9.00 -3.95
N VAL A 78 -1.85 8.57 -5.21
CA VAL A 78 -0.60 8.75 -5.98
C VAL A 78 -0.31 10.22 -6.24
N LYS A 79 0.97 10.56 -6.45
CA LYS A 79 1.38 11.91 -6.86
C LYS A 79 1.10 12.15 -8.34
N SER A 80 1.25 11.13 -9.16
CA SER A 80 0.90 11.17 -10.59
C SER A 80 0.84 9.75 -11.16
N TYR A 81 0.35 9.62 -12.39
CA TYR A 81 0.13 8.32 -13.01
C TYR A 81 0.78 8.26 -14.40
N VAL A 82 1.51 7.18 -14.66
CA VAL A 82 2.25 6.95 -15.90
C VAL A 82 1.70 5.70 -16.58
N VAL A 83 1.22 5.84 -17.81
CA VAL A 83 0.65 4.72 -18.57
C VAL A 83 1.20 4.70 -19.99
N ARG A 84 1.12 3.55 -20.64
CA ARG A 84 1.48 3.43 -22.06
C ARG A 84 0.34 3.90 -22.94
N ASP A 85 -0.81 3.24 -22.86
CA ASP A 85 -1.98 3.53 -23.69
C ASP A 85 -3.17 3.87 -22.79
N LEU A 86 -3.72 5.07 -22.97
CA LEU A 86 -4.90 5.54 -22.25
C LEU A 86 -6.14 5.26 -23.10
N CYS A 87 -7.14 4.63 -22.51
CA CYS A 87 -8.40 4.36 -23.20
C CYS A 87 -9.30 5.60 -23.18
N ASP A 88 -9.65 6.11 -24.37
CA ASP A 88 -10.51 7.29 -24.53
C ASP A 88 -12.00 6.98 -24.35
N TYR A 89 -12.39 5.72 -24.58
CA TYR A 89 -13.80 5.32 -24.58
C TYR A 89 -13.98 4.06 -23.71
N PRO A 90 -13.98 4.24 -22.38
CA PRO A 90 -14.13 3.10 -21.48
C PRO A 90 -15.51 2.47 -21.57
N PHE A 91 -15.57 1.15 -21.43
CA PHE A 91 -16.84 0.43 -21.47
C PHE A 91 -16.92 -0.61 -20.34
N HIS A 92 -17.88 -0.40 -19.46
CA HIS A 92 -18.25 -1.37 -18.40
C HIS A 92 -19.63 -0.96 -17.87
N PHE A 93 -20.46 -1.94 -17.50
CA PHE A 93 -21.85 -1.69 -17.10
C PHE A 93 -21.97 -0.75 -15.90
N SER A 94 -20.96 -0.69 -15.02
CA SER A 94 -20.97 0.16 -13.83
C SER A 94 -20.12 1.43 -13.99
N ASN A 95 -19.60 1.70 -15.18
CA ASN A 95 -18.74 2.87 -15.45
C ASN A 95 -19.51 4.18 -15.22
N ASN A 96 -18.96 5.05 -14.39
CA ASN A 96 -19.55 6.36 -14.08
C ASN A 96 -18.78 7.52 -14.72
N LYS A 97 -17.49 7.35 -15.00
CA LYS A 97 -16.63 8.37 -15.61
C LYS A 97 -15.33 7.74 -16.14
N ASP A 98 -14.66 8.45 -17.03
CA ASP A 98 -13.38 7.99 -17.54
C ASP A 98 -12.23 8.32 -16.57
N LEU A 99 -11.05 7.76 -16.84
CA LEU A 99 -9.87 7.92 -15.98
C LEU A 99 -9.34 9.36 -16.00
N ASN A 100 -9.43 10.03 -17.15
CA ASN A 100 -8.98 11.43 -17.28
C ASN A 100 -9.82 12.37 -16.40
N GLU A 101 -11.16 12.24 -16.43
CA GLU A 101 -12.07 12.96 -15.54
C GLU A 101 -11.73 12.69 -14.07
N PHE A 102 -11.57 11.43 -13.71
CA PHE A 102 -11.29 11.01 -12.34
C PHE A 102 -10.01 11.66 -11.79
N LEU A 103 -8.92 11.63 -12.57
CA LEU A 103 -7.67 12.25 -12.16
C LEU A 103 -7.78 13.78 -12.12
N THR A 104 -8.51 14.38 -13.07
CA THR A 104 -8.71 15.84 -13.09
C THR A 104 -9.44 16.33 -11.84
N GLU A 105 -10.54 15.67 -11.46
CA GLU A 105 -11.31 16.00 -10.24
C GLU A 105 -10.46 15.86 -8.97
N ASN A 106 -9.57 14.88 -8.95
CA ASN A 106 -8.69 14.64 -7.80
C ASN A 106 -7.40 15.49 -7.84
N LYS A 107 -7.24 16.33 -8.87
CA LYS A 107 -6.06 17.21 -9.07
C LYS A 107 -4.75 16.43 -9.21
N ILE A 108 -4.80 15.32 -9.93
CA ILE A 108 -3.64 14.43 -10.14
C ILE A 108 -3.22 14.49 -11.62
N PRO A 109 -1.96 14.85 -11.91
CA PRO A 109 -1.48 14.81 -13.30
C PRO A 109 -1.16 13.39 -13.73
N GLY A 110 -1.35 13.11 -15.02
CA GLY A 110 -0.99 11.85 -15.65
C GLY A 110 -0.24 12.07 -16.95
N ILE A 111 0.49 11.06 -17.39
CA ILE A 111 1.20 11.04 -18.67
C ILE A 111 0.93 9.70 -19.36
N HIS A 112 0.57 9.75 -20.66
CA HIS A 112 0.39 8.55 -21.48
C HIS A 112 1.32 8.57 -22.69
N SER A 113 1.34 7.50 -23.46
CA SER A 113 2.23 7.25 -24.58
C SER A 113 3.71 7.14 -24.16
N VAL A 114 3.95 6.73 -22.94
CA VAL A 114 5.30 6.52 -22.37
C VAL A 114 5.75 5.07 -22.63
N ASP A 115 7.03 4.87 -22.92
CA ASP A 115 7.61 3.53 -22.94
C ASP A 115 7.75 3.00 -21.51
N THR A 116 6.63 2.52 -20.95
CA THR A 116 6.57 1.98 -19.59
C THR A 116 7.43 0.72 -19.44
N ARG A 117 7.67 -0.05 -20.50
CA ARG A 117 8.56 -1.21 -20.48
C ARG A 117 10.02 -0.79 -20.24
N SER A 118 10.50 0.21 -20.98
CA SER A 118 11.85 0.76 -20.78
C SER A 118 12.02 1.31 -19.37
N LEU A 119 11.06 2.10 -18.90
CA LEU A 119 11.06 2.68 -17.55
C LEU A 119 11.09 1.59 -16.47
N THR A 120 10.23 0.57 -16.58
CA THR A 120 10.18 -0.56 -15.64
C THR A 120 11.52 -1.31 -15.59
N ARG A 121 12.12 -1.60 -16.74
CA ARG A 121 13.42 -2.28 -16.82
C ARG A 121 14.52 -1.45 -16.13
N LYS A 122 14.47 -0.13 -16.29
CA LYS A 122 15.41 0.80 -15.64
C LYS A 122 15.25 0.74 -14.12
N ILE A 123 14.00 0.85 -13.61
CA ILE A 123 13.72 0.79 -12.16
C ILE A 123 14.16 -0.56 -11.59
N ARG A 124 13.89 -1.67 -12.27
CA ARG A 124 14.31 -3.00 -11.83
C ARG A 124 15.83 -3.13 -11.71
N LYS A 125 16.56 -2.49 -12.62
CA LYS A 125 18.05 -2.59 -12.66
C LYS A 125 18.74 -1.65 -11.68
N PHE A 126 18.22 -0.44 -11.51
CA PHE A 126 18.91 0.65 -10.80
C PHE A 126 18.17 1.17 -9.56
N GLY A 127 17.04 0.59 -9.24
CA GLY A 127 16.22 0.99 -8.09
C GLY A 127 15.20 2.07 -8.42
N SER A 128 14.26 2.26 -7.50
CA SER A 128 13.28 3.35 -7.56
C SER A 128 13.99 4.70 -7.53
N LYS A 129 13.44 5.69 -8.23
CA LYS A 129 14.06 7.02 -8.43
C LYS A 129 13.05 8.11 -8.11
N MET A 130 13.53 9.23 -7.57
CA MET A 130 12.71 10.44 -7.50
C MET A 130 12.57 11.02 -8.90
N ALA A 131 11.41 11.59 -9.21
CA ALA A 131 11.16 12.20 -10.53
C ALA A 131 10.18 13.39 -10.43
N UNK A 132 10.09 14.40 -11.42
CA UNK A 132 9.36 15.37 -11.55
C UNK A 132 8.65 15.12 -12.67
N MET A 133 7.28 15.08 -12.71
CA MET A 133 6.41 15.16 -13.89
C MET A 133 6.13 16.61 -14.20
N THR A 134 6.36 17.05 -15.46
CA THR A 134 6.29 18.49 -15.80
C THR A 134 5.96 18.68 -17.29
N ASP A 135 5.40 19.82 -17.62
CA ASP A 135 5.22 20.27 -19.02
C ASP A 135 6.43 21.08 -19.51
N UNK A 136 7.53 21.41 -18.70
CA UNK A 136 8.42 22.00 -18.96
C UNK A 136 9.44 21.34 -19.05
N PRO A 137 10.11 20.92 -20.15
CA PRO A 137 11.22 19.98 -20.36
C PRO A 137 12.62 20.49 -19.99
N ASP A 138 12.75 21.47 -19.14
CA ASP A 138 14.08 21.94 -18.70
C ASP A 138 14.67 20.98 -17.67
N LEU A 139 15.69 20.23 -18.08
CA LEU A 139 16.35 19.20 -17.27
C LEU A 139 16.99 19.81 -15.99
N ASN A 140 17.66 20.95 -16.11
CA ASN A 140 18.35 21.56 -14.95
C ASN A 140 17.34 22.02 -13.88
N VAL A 141 16.27 22.67 -14.32
CA VAL A 141 15.20 23.11 -13.44
C VAL A 141 14.51 21.89 -12.76
N ALA A 142 14.27 20.83 -13.52
CA ALA A 142 13.66 19.62 -12.97
C ALA A 142 14.56 18.97 -11.91
N LEU A 143 15.85 18.84 -12.17
CA LEU A 143 16.81 18.22 -11.22
C LEU A 143 16.94 19.10 -9.95
N GLU A 144 16.96 20.43 -10.10
CA GLU A 144 16.97 21.34 -8.94
C GLU A 144 15.73 21.15 -8.07
N LYS A 145 14.53 21.07 -8.67
CA LYS A 145 13.27 20.83 -7.94
C LYS A 145 13.28 19.47 -7.21
N ILE A 146 13.75 18.42 -7.88
CA ILE A 146 13.84 17.07 -7.27
C ILE A 146 14.80 17.11 -6.07
N ASN A 147 15.99 17.72 -6.23
CA ASN A 147 16.98 17.81 -5.16
C ASN A 147 16.46 18.60 -3.95
N LYS A 148 15.75 19.69 -4.21
CA LYS A 148 15.13 20.50 -3.15
C LYS A 148 13.99 19.75 -2.41
N PHE A 149 13.26 18.90 -3.13
CA PHE A 149 12.17 18.10 -2.55
C PHE A 149 12.72 17.04 -1.57
N GLY A 150 13.91 16.49 -1.85
CA GLY A 150 14.55 15.46 -1.03
C GLY A 150 14.13 14.04 -1.38
N SER A 151 14.42 13.11 -0.49
CA SER A 151 14.15 11.69 -0.72
C SER A 151 12.79 11.26 -0.16
N TYR A 152 12.27 10.14 -0.69
CA TYR A 152 11.01 9.55 -0.24
C TYR A 152 11.08 9.17 1.25
N GLU A 153 12.23 8.67 1.69
CA GLU A 153 12.44 8.16 3.06
C GLU A 153 12.33 9.24 4.15
N GLU A 154 12.51 10.51 3.79
CA GLU A 154 12.55 11.61 4.76
C GLU A 154 11.16 12.07 5.23
N SER A 155 10.08 11.58 4.58
CA SER A 155 8.71 12.06 4.85
C SER A 155 7.87 11.03 5.60
N ASN A 156 7.14 11.48 6.60
CA ASN A 156 6.10 10.67 7.25
C ASN A 156 4.81 10.73 6.40
N TYR A 157 4.67 9.78 5.50
CA TYR A 157 3.48 9.68 4.64
C TYR A 157 2.26 9.12 5.37
N VAL A 158 2.45 8.39 6.47
CA VAL A 158 1.34 7.85 7.27
C VAL A 158 0.47 8.99 7.81
N ASP A 159 1.09 10.07 8.27
CA ASP A 159 0.33 11.23 8.77
C ASP A 159 -0.59 11.85 7.70
N GLN A 160 -0.26 11.69 6.42
CA GLN A 160 -1.06 12.24 5.31
C GLN A 160 -2.26 11.37 4.93
N VAL A 161 -2.27 10.10 5.36
CA VAL A 161 -3.31 9.13 4.94
C VAL A 161 -4.16 8.60 6.10
N SER A 162 -3.61 8.55 7.29
CA SER A 162 -4.32 8.10 8.49
C SER A 162 -5.52 9.00 8.82
N VAL A 163 -6.57 8.40 9.36
CA VAL A 163 -7.73 9.16 9.86
C VAL A 163 -7.28 10.14 10.95
N LYS A 164 -7.98 11.27 11.05
CA LYS A 164 -7.67 12.29 12.07
C LYS A 164 -8.57 12.18 13.32
N LYS A 165 -9.62 11.35 13.25
CA LYS A 165 -10.57 11.07 14.34
C LYS A 165 -10.97 9.60 14.27
N ILE A 166 -11.40 9.08 15.39
CA ILE A 166 -11.88 7.68 15.46
C ILE A 166 -13.10 7.49 14.53
N UNK A 167 -13.19 6.45 13.64
CA UNK A 167 -14.11 6.11 12.83
C UNK A 167 -14.62 4.89 13.21
N ASN A 168 -15.98 4.65 13.19
CA ASN A 168 -16.68 3.43 13.60
C ASN A 168 -17.39 2.80 12.40
N TYR A 169 -17.20 1.50 12.20
CA TYR A 169 -17.80 0.70 11.13
C TYR A 169 -18.52 -0.47 11.80
N VAL A 170 -19.83 -0.35 11.93
CA VAL A 170 -20.65 -1.29 12.70
C VAL A 170 -21.48 -2.19 11.78
N UNK A 171 -21.39 -3.33 11.99
CA UNK A 171 -22.10 -4.24 11.31
C UNK A 171 -23.27 -4.53 12.10
N LYS A 172 -24.47 -5.00 11.47
CA LYS A 172 -25.66 -5.52 12.15
C LYS A 172 -25.36 -6.92 12.65
N ASN A 173 -25.75 -7.23 13.85
CA ASN A 173 -25.54 -8.56 14.49
C ASN A 173 -24.06 -8.93 14.65
N SER A 174 -23.23 -7.97 15.01
CA SER A 174 -21.81 -8.18 15.29
C SER A 174 -21.56 -8.82 16.65
N ASN A 175 -20.61 -9.72 16.73
CA ASN A 175 -20.17 -10.41 17.96
C ASN A 175 -18.68 -10.19 18.31
N UNK A 176 -17.72 -9.31 17.66
CA UNK A 176 -16.39 -9.06 17.84
C UNK A 176 -16.13 -7.62 17.61
N ASN A 177 -15.44 -7.20 18.36
CA ASN A 177 -15.02 -5.80 18.18
C ASN A 177 -13.51 -5.71 17.89
N ILE A 178 -13.13 -5.03 16.84
CA ILE A 178 -11.71 -4.91 16.40
C ILE A 178 -11.27 -3.45 16.53
N ALA A 179 -10.14 -3.20 17.23
CA ALA A 179 -9.43 -1.93 17.16
C ALA A 179 -8.49 -1.98 15.95
N LEU A 180 -8.71 -1.11 14.97
CA LEU A 180 -7.85 -1.04 13.78
C LEU A 180 -6.99 0.22 13.85
N ILE A 181 -5.69 0.04 13.83
CA ILE A 181 -4.71 1.14 13.86
C ILE A 181 -4.43 1.54 12.41
N ASP A 182 -4.73 2.79 12.07
CA ASP A 182 -4.73 3.25 10.69
C ASP A 182 -3.40 3.89 10.28
N PHE A 183 -2.55 3.11 9.61
CA PHE A 183 -1.34 3.62 8.96
C PHE A 183 -1.60 3.98 7.49
N GLY A 184 -2.79 3.71 6.98
CA GLY A 184 -3.19 3.87 5.58
C GLY A 184 -4.08 2.71 5.16
N VAL A 185 -5.19 2.53 5.88
CA VAL A 185 -6.07 1.37 5.71
C VAL A 185 -6.77 1.41 4.36
N LYS A 186 -6.82 0.26 3.69
CA LYS A 186 -7.67 0.03 2.52
C LYS A 186 -9.07 -0.34 2.98
N LYS A 187 -10.08 0.22 2.30
CA LYS A 187 -11.50 -0.05 2.63
C LYS A 187 -11.84 -1.53 2.63
N ASN A 188 -11.17 -2.32 1.76
CA ASN A 188 -11.47 -3.75 1.69
C ASN A 188 -11.11 -4.51 2.98
N ILE A 189 -10.13 -4.04 3.75
CA ILE A 189 -9.84 -4.64 5.07
C ILE A 189 -11.07 -4.50 5.99
N ILE A 190 -11.67 -3.31 6.02
CA ILE A 190 -12.85 -3.05 6.84
C ILE A 190 -14.05 -3.88 6.33
N ARG A 191 -14.23 -3.94 4.97
CA ARG A 191 -15.29 -4.76 4.36
C ARG A 191 -15.15 -6.25 4.74
N LEU A 192 -13.93 -6.79 4.70
CA LEU A 192 -13.68 -8.20 5.03
C LEU A 192 -13.88 -8.50 6.51
N LEU A 193 -13.51 -7.59 7.40
CA LEU A 193 -13.77 -7.71 8.84
C LEU A 193 -15.29 -7.63 9.11
N ASN A 194 -15.97 -6.64 8.52
CA ASN A 194 -17.43 -6.51 8.68
C ASN A 194 -18.20 -7.71 8.11
N SER A 195 -17.80 -8.23 6.94
CA SER A 195 -18.47 -9.40 6.34
C SER A 195 -18.34 -10.66 7.20
N ARG A 196 -17.32 -10.69 8.06
CA ARG A 196 -17.06 -11.77 9.01
C ARG A 196 -17.68 -11.50 10.40
N GLY A 197 -18.55 -10.49 10.52
CA GLY A 197 -19.24 -10.12 11.75
C GLY A 197 -18.41 -9.33 12.78
N UNK A 198 -17.32 -8.50 12.57
CA UNK A 198 -16.54 -7.75 13.39
C UNK A 198 -16.92 -6.34 13.29
N ASN A 199 -17.27 -5.74 14.28
CA ASN A 199 -17.30 -4.28 14.30
C ASN A 199 -15.87 -3.77 14.23
N VAL A 200 -15.63 -2.65 13.55
CA VAL A 200 -14.28 -2.10 13.42
C VAL A 200 -14.27 -0.65 13.91
N GLU A 201 -13.45 -0.37 14.90
CA GLU A 201 -13.19 0.99 15.37
C GLU A 201 -11.78 1.38 14.91
N VAL A 202 -11.69 2.38 14.00
CA VAL A 202 -10.46 2.80 13.34
C VAL A 202 -9.83 3.97 14.11
N TYR A 203 -8.61 3.80 14.54
CA TYR A 203 -7.85 4.77 15.34
C TYR A 203 -6.75 5.45 14.52
N PRO A 204 -6.51 6.76 14.70
CA PRO A 204 -5.33 7.41 14.12
C PRO A 204 -4.04 6.68 14.50
N TRP A 205 -3.07 6.67 13.59
CA TRP A 205 -1.78 5.98 13.78
C TRP A 205 -1.04 6.41 15.05
N ASN A 206 -1.17 7.68 15.45
CA ASN A 206 -0.47 8.30 16.59
C ASN A 206 -1.35 8.44 17.83
N PHE A 207 -2.45 7.69 17.91
CA PHE A 207 -3.29 7.65 19.09
C PHE A 207 -2.48 7.16 20.30
N ASP A 208 -2.76 7.69 21.50
CA ASP A 208 -2.08 7.23 22.71
C ASP A 208 -2.73 5.92 23.20
N PHE A 209 -2.24 4.81 22.71
CA PHE A 209 -2.71 3.47 23.05
C PHE A 209 -2.46 3.04 24.50
N UNK A 210 -1.86 3.77 25.12
CA UNK A 210 -1.70 3.61 26.39
C UNK A 210 -2.89 3.75 27.08
N ASN A 211 -3.80 4.59 26.62
CA ASN A 211 -5.09 4.92 27.26
C ASN A 211 -6.28 4.20 26.62
N LEU A 212 -6.07 3.26 25.71
CA LEU A 212 -7.14 2.50 25.06
C LEU A 212 -7.81 1.54 26.05
N ASP A 213 -9.14 1.57 26.13
CA ASP A 213 -9.92 0.62 26.95
C ASP A 213 -9.95 -0.76 26.24
N LEU A 214 -9.00 -1.58 26.58
CA LEU A 214 -8.86 -2.92 26.00
C LEU A 214 -10.01 -3.89 26.26
N UNK A 215 -10.64 -3.56 27.07
CA UNK A 215 -11.63 -4.27 27.37
C UNK A 215 -12.67 -4.33 26.42
N LYS A 216 -12.83 -3.44 25.66
CA LYS A 216 -13.85 -3.31 24.57
C LYS A 216 -13.57 -4.18 23.34
N PHE A 217 -12.36 -4.65 23.18
CA PHE A 217 -11.91 -5.24 21.93
C PHE A 217 -11.53 -6.71 22.07
N ASP A 218 -11.87 -7.49 21.04
CA ASP A 218 -11.56 -8.91 20.92
C ASP A 218 -10.27 -9.13 20.12
N GLY A 219 -9.90 -8.18 19.27
CA GLY A 219 -8.70 -8.26 18.46
C GLY A 219 -8.20 -6.89 17.97
N ILE A 220 -6.98 -6.88 17.49
CA ILE A 220 -6.30 -5.66 16.99
C ILE A 220 -5.80 -5.92 15.57
N VAL A 221 -6.02 -4.94 14.68
CA VAL A 221 -5.45 -4.98 13.33
C VAL A 221 -4.55 -3.76 13.15
N MET A 222 -3.32 -3.99 12.71
CA MET A 222 -2.38 -2.96 12.29
C MET A 222 -2.39 -2.91 10.77
N SER A 223 -2.87 -1.82 10.19
CA SER A 223 -3.14 -1.72 8.75
C SER A 223 -1.87 -1.60 7.90
N PRO A 224 -2.00 -1.75 6.57
CA PRO A 224 -0.97 -1.29 5.63
C PRO A 224 -0.77 0.22 5.69
N GLY A 225 0.25 0.71 4.99
CA GLY A 225 0.51 2.14 4.84
C GLY A 225 1.77 2.43 4.05
N PRO A 226 2.01 3.72 3.74
CA PRO A 226 3.16 4.17 2.96
C PRO A 226 4.39 4.49 3.83
N GLY A 227 5.55 4.53 3.19
CA GLY A 227 6.76 5.06 3.79
C GLY A 227 7.64 4.03 4.49
N ASP A 228 8.64 4.55 5.19
CA ASP A 228 9.60 3.73 5.96
C ASP A 228 9.03 3.49 7.36
N PRO A 229 8.84 2.22 7.80
CA PRO A 229 8.31 1.95 9.14
C PRO A 229 9.15 2.54 10.28
N LYS A 230 10.45 2.76 10.06
CA LYS A 230 11.35 3.34 11.07
C LYS A 230 10.93 4.75 11.48
N THR A 231 10.30 5.50 10.58
CA THR A 231 9.86 6.88 10.85
C THR A 231 8.73 6.96 11.89
N LEU A 232 8.06 5.85 12.18
CA LEU A 232 6.88 5.80 13.05
C LEU A 232 7.19 5.39 14.49
N LEU A 233 8.31 4.69 14.72
CA LEU A 233 8.56 3.97 15.99
C LEU A 233 8.51 4.86 17.24
N ASN A 234 8.97 6.10 17.14
CA ASN A 234 9.02 7.03 18.27
C ASN A 234 7.64 7.58 18.66
N ASP A 235 6.67 7.52 17.75
CA ASP A 235 5.37 8.17 17.91
C ASP A 235 4.23 7.20 18.24
N ILE A 236 4.44 5.87 18.10
CA ILE A 236 3.40 4.85 18.37
C ILE A 236 3.44 4.37 19.82
N LYS A 237 3.06 5.27 20.74
CA LYS A 237 3.11 5.02 22.19
C LYS A 237 2.08 3.96 22.61
N GLY A 238 2.53 3.01 23.43
CA GLY A 238 1.67 1.98 24.00
C GLY A 238 1.31 0.84 23.06
N ILE A 239 1.73 0.91 21.79
CA ILE A 239 1.29 -0.07 20.75
C ILE A 239 1.75 -1.50 21.09
N LYS A 240 2.93 -1.68 21.68
CA LYS A 240 3.41 -3.01 22.07
C LYS A 240 2.44 -3.67 23.05
N LYS A 241 2.10 -2.97 24.11
CA LYS A 241 1.08 -3.44 25.07
C LYS A 241 -0.27 -3.72 24.40
N UNK A 242 -0.62 -3.01 23.38
CA UNK A 242 -1.71 -3.14 22.69
C UNK A 242 -1.78 -4.36 22.05
N ILE A 243 -0.86 -4.68 21.26
CA ILE A 243 -0.85 -5.91 20.45
C ILE A 243 -0.59 -7.19 21.27
N GLU A 244 0.02 -7.09 22.42
CA GLU A 244 0.25 -8.24 23.32
C GLU A 244 -0.99 -8.60 24.13
N SER A 245 -1.97 -7.74 24.23
CA SER A 245 -3.18 -7.97 25.05
C SER A 245 -4.30 -8.70 24.31
N UNK A 246 -4.47 -8.60 22.95
CA UNK A 246 -5.38 -9.14 22.21
C UNK A 246 -4.73 -9.77 21.12
N PRO A 247 -5.51 -10.89 20.56
CA PRO A 247 -5.08 -11.43 19.26
C PRO A 247 -4.86 -10.31 18.26
N SER A 248 -3.72 -10.34 17.55
CA SER A 248 -3.32 -9.21 16.72
C SER A 248 -2.89 -9.66 15.33
N LEU A 249 -3.32 -8.89 14.31
CA LEU A 249 -2.96 -9.11 12.90
C LEU A 249 -2.25 -7.86 12.36
N GLY A 250 -1.01 -8.01 11.88
CA GLY A 250 -0.31 -6.94 11.16
C GLY A 250 -0.29 -7.19 9.66
N ILE A 251 -0.66 -6.19 8.85
CA ILE A 251 -0.69 -6.30 7.39
C ILE A 251 0.29 -5.28 6.79
N CYS A 252 1.21 -5.73 5.93
CA CYS A 252 2.15 -4.90 5.17
C CYS A 252 2.98 -3.98 6.11
N LEU A 253 2.67 -2.69 6.19
CA LEU A 253 3.35 -1.78 7.14
C LEU A 253 3.14 -2.24 8.58
N GLY A 254 1.95 -2.74 8.93
CA GLY A 254 1.67 -3.31 10.26
C GLY A 254 2.57 -4.50 10.59
N HIS A 255 2.87 -5.36 9.62
CA HIS A 255 3.84 -6.47 9.74
C HIS A 255 5.25 -5.92 10.01
N GLN A 256 5.66 -4.95 9.27
CA GLN A 256 6.96 -4.29 9.46
C GLN A 256 7.07 -3.60 10.83
N UNK A 257 6.04 -2.87 11.33
CA UNK A 257 5.97 -2.29 12.42
C UNK A 257 6.12 -3.17 13.45
N ILE A 258 5.38 -4.56 13.45
CA ILE A 258 5.53 -5.63 14.45
C ILE A 258 6.99 -6.12 14.54
N ALA A 259 7.62 -6.43 13.45
CA ALA A 259 9.04 -6.79 13.48
C ALA A 259 9.91 -5.74 14.20
N UNK A 260 9.65 -4.40 13.94
CA UNK A 260 10.31 -3.43 14.45
C UNK A 260 10.17 -3.29 15.82
N ILE A 261 8.92 -3.57 16.49
CA ILE A 261 8.56 -3.52 17.92
C ILE A 261 9.31 -4.59 18.76
N TYR A 262 9.55 -5.73 18.16
CA TYR A 262 10.28 -6.83 18.81
C TYR A 262 11.79 -6.80 18.56
N GLY A 263 12.31 -5.71 18.02
CA GLY A 263 13.76 -5.50 17.86
C GLY A 263 14.32 -5.99 16.52
N GLY A 264 13.45 -6.33 15.58
CA GLY A 264 13.86 -6.68 14.22
C GLY A 264 14.20 -5.45 13.38
N GLU A 265 14.78 -5.69 12.24
CA GLU A 265 15.18 -4.64 11.31
C GLU A 265 14.40 -4.72 10.00
N THR A 266 14.25 -3.59 9.32
CA THR A 266 13.72 -3.51 7.96
C THR A 266 14.76 -2.88 7.05
N PHE A 267 14.68 -3.20 5.77
CA PHE A 267 15.56 -2.65 4.73
C PHE A 267 14.75 -2.27 3.50
N LYS A 268 15.25 -1.29 2.75
CA LYS A 268 14.62 -0.87 1.51
C LYS A 268 14.97 -1.85 0.39
N LEU A 269 13.96 -2.36 -0.30
CA LEU A 269 14.12 -3.19 -1.49
C LEU A 269 14.56 -2.31 -2.67
N LEU A 270 15.33 -2.86 -3.59
CA LEU A 270 15.83 -2.10 -4.74
C LEU A 270 14.70 -1.41 -5.53
N PHE A 271 13.60 -2.14 -5.80
CA PHE A 271 12.44 -1.60 -6.54
C PHE A 271 11.09 -1.95 -5.91
N GLY A 272 11.11 -2.65 -4.77
CA GLY A 272 9.90 -3.06 -4.05
C GLY A 272 9.18 -4.24 -4.69
N HIS A 273 8.15 -4.71 -4.02
CA HIS A 273 7.23 -5.73 -4.54
C HIS A 273 5.87 -5.07 -4.78
N ARG A 274 5.44 -4.98 -6.06
CA ARG A 274 4.13 -4.38 -6.41
C ARG A 274 3.50 -5.15 -7.56
N GLY A 275 2.38 -5.83 -7.26
CA GLY A 275 1.64 -6.63 -8.22
C GLY A 275 0.76 -7.66 -7.55
N GLY A 276 -0.06 -8.38 -8.33
CA GLY A 276 -0.99 -9.42 -7.84
C GLY A 276 -0.46 -10.84 -8.03
N ASN A 277 0.82 -11.03 -8.31
CA ASN A 277 1.41 -12.34 -8.65
C ASN A 277 2.73 -12.69 -7.95
N UNK A 278 3.06 -12.11 -6.69
CA UNK A 278 4.09 -12.36 -6.01
C UNK A 278 3.88 -13.49 -5.29
N PRO A 279 4.54 -14.83 -5.61
CA PRO A 279 4.25 -16.10 -4.93
C PRO A 279 4.83 -16.13 -3.51
N VAL A 280 4.02 -16.54 -2.56
CA VAL A 280 4.43 -16.66 -1.15
C VAL A 280 4.22 -18.11 -0.71
N LYS A 281 5.21 -18.66 0.00
CA LYS A 281 5.19 -20.01 0.54
C LYS A 281 4.99 -19.97 2.05
N GLU A 282 3.98 -20.71 2.54
CA GLU A 282 3.85 -21.05 3.96
C GLU A 282 4.92 -22.07 4.34
N ILE A 283 5.69 -21.78 5.37
CA ILE A 283 6.82 -22.64 5.78
C ILE A 283 6.32 -24.00 6.27
N ASN A 284 5.29 -24.00 7.14
CA ASN A 284 4.86 -25.26 7.80
C ASN A 284 4.10 -26.22 6.88
N SER A 285 3.21 -25.69 6.03
CA SER A 285 2.39 -26.52 5.13
C SER A 285 3.04 -26.78 3.78
N GLY A 286 4.00 -25.92 3.38
CA GLY A 286 4.57 -25.93 2.03
C GLY A 286 3.66 -25.33 0.97
N ARG A 287 2.45 -24.86 1.33
CA ARG A 287 1.47 -24.25 0.41
C ARG A 287 2.05 -22.97 -0.19
N VAL A 288 1.80 -22.84 -1.49
CA VAL A 288 2.17 -21.61 -2.21
C VAL A 288 0.91 -20.91 -2.73
N UNK A 289 0.67 -19.51 -2.49
CA UNK A 289 -0.31 -18.74 -2.81
C UNK A 289 0.23 -17.61 -3.54
N PRO A 290 -0.47 -17.36 -4.69
CA PRO A 290 -0.19 -16.03 -5.26
C PRO A 290 -0.73 -14.95 -4.32
N THR A 291 0.00 -13.82 -4.25
CA THR A 291 -0.41 -12.73 -3.34
C THR A 291 -0.34 -11.37 -4.04
N SER A 292 -1.19 -10.45 -3.56
CA SER A 292 -1.08 -9.03 -3.87
C SER A 292 -0.04 -8.40 -2.94
N GLN A 293 0.87 -7.61 -3.49
CA GLN A 293 1.89 -6.89 -2.69
C GLN A 293 2.03 -5.45 -3.18
N ASN A 294 2.31 -4.54 -2.25
CA ASN A 294 2.60 -3.13 -2.55
C ASN A 294 3.45 -2.56 -1.41
N HIS A 295 4.75 -2.83 -1.45
CA HIS A 295 5.68 -2.31 -0.42
C HIS A 295 7.09 -2.09 -0.98
N GLY A 296 7.79 -1.10 -0.42
CA GLY A 296 9.18 -0.78 -0.75
C GLY A 296 10.18 -1.29 0.29
N TYR A 297 9.69 -1.79 1.41
CA TYR A 297 10.53 -2.26 2.53
C TYR A 297 10.15 -3.70 2.87
N ALA A 298 11.13 -4.44 3.41
CA ALA A 298 10.93 -5.81 3.87
C ALA A 298 11.59 -6.02 5.23
N VAL A 299 11.08 -6.98 6.00
CA VAL A 299 11.69 -7.39 7.26
C VAL A 299 12.96 -8.18 6.97
N SER A 300 14.05 -7.83 7.66
CA SER A 300 15.34 -8.52 7.53
C SER A 300 15.29 -9.90 8.24
N ASP A 301 15.85 -10.90 7.60
CA ASP A 301 16.10 -12.22 8.20
C ASP A 301 17.36 -12.25 9.07
N LYS A 302 18.12 -11.16 9.05
CA LYS A 302 19.34 -11.02 9.85
C LYS A 302 18.99 -10.42 11.21
N UNK A 303 19.55 -10.94 12.44
CA UNK A 303 19.30 -10.59 13.70
C UNK A 303 17.89 -10.63 13.99
N PHE A 304 17.34 -11.76 13.51
CA PHE A 304 15.88 -11.94 13.58
C PHE A 304 15.42 -12.04 15.05
N PRO A 305 14.34 -11.34 15.44
CA PRO A 305 13.91 -11.30 16.85
C PRO A 305 13.55 -12.67 17.41
N SER A 306 14.16 -13.03 18.55
CA SER A 306 13.94 -14.33 19.20
C SER A 306 12.47 -14.64 19.56
N UNK A 307 11.62 -13.65 19.65
CA UNK A 307 10.39 -13.71 19.92
C UNK A 307 9.59 -14.05 18.82
N LEU A 308 9.96 -13.90 17.72
CA LEU A 308 9.20 -14.13 16.48
C LEU A 308 9.68 -15.37 15.72
N GLU A 309 8.88 -15.88 14.81
CA GLU A 309 9.27 -16.90 13.83
C GLU A 309 8.65 -16.64 12.44
N UNK A 310 9.12 -16.67 11.21
CA UNK A 310 8.82 -16.54 10.00
C UNK A 310 7.86 -17.44 9.71
N THR A 311 6.88 -17.36 9.17
CA THR A 311 5.74 -18.22 8.72
C THR A 311 5.52 -18.24 7.21
N UNK A 312 5.82 -17.10 6.38
CA UNK A 312 5.70 -16.93 5.10
C UNK A 312 6.93 -16.39 4.57
N ILE A 313 7.35 -16.97 3.40
CA ILE A 313 8.45 -16.37 2.62
C ILE A 313 8.05 -16.09 1.17
N ASN A 314 8.58 -15.00 0.58
CA ASN A 314 8.44 -14.70 -0.85
C ASN A 314 9.39 -15.61 -1.63
N ILE A 315 8.88 -16.39 -2.58
CA ILE A 315 9.67 -17.36 -3.33
C ILE A 315 10.66 -16.68 -4.31
N ASN A 316 10.35 -15.47 -4.76
CA ASN A 316 11.17 -14.78 -5.75
C ASN A 316 12.54 -14.37 -5.22
N ASP A 317 12.62 -14.01 -3.93
CA ASP A 317 13.86 -13.44 -3.36
C ASP A 317 14.12 -13.86 -1.91
N ASN A 318 13.29 -14.74 -1.38
CA ASN A 318 13.37 -15.29 -0.02
C ASN A 318 13.15 -14.23 1.10
N THR A 319 12.56 -13.07 0.78
CA THR A 319 12.24 -12.08 1.83
C THR A 319 11.15 -12.60 2.76
N VAL A 320 11.21 -12.16 4.02
CA VAL A 320 10.24 -12.51 5.06
C VAL A 320 8.85 -11.96 4.65
N SER A 321 7.85 -12.84 4.55
CA SER A 321 6.50 -12.47 4.14
C SER A 321 5.44 -12.76 5.19
N GLY A 322 5.82 -13.33 6.32
CA GLY A 322 4.90 -13.56 7.43
C GLY A 322 5.64 -13.90 8.70
N LEU A 323 5.06 -13.47 9.81
CA LEU A 323 5.59 -13.66 11.15
C LEU A 323 4.50 -14.12 12.09
N LYS A 324 4.88 -14.83 13.14
CA LYS A 324 4.04 -14.98 14.33
C LYS A 324 4.89 -14.88 15.58
N HIS A 325 4.28 -14.46 16.69
CA HIS A 325 4.92 -14.48 17.99
C HIS A 325 4.83 -15.91 18.57
N LYS A 326 5.89 -16.37 19.19
CA LYS A 326 5.98 -17.75 19.72
C LYS A 326 5.02 -18.04 20.86
N GLU A 327 4.69 -17.02 21.67
CA GLU A 327 3.88 -17.19 22.91
C GLU A 327 2.59 -16.35 22.90
N LYS A 328 2.53 -15.26 22.13
CA LYS A 328 1.38 -14.36 22.09
C LYS A 328 0.57 -14.61 20.80
N PRO A 329 -0.75 -14.36 20.81
CA PRO A 329 -1.56 -14.55 19.59
C PRO A 329 -1.39 -13.40 18.62
N ILE A 330 -0.16 -13.19 18.13
CA ILE A 330 0.20 -12.15 17.17
C ILE A 330 0.66 -12.82 15.88
N ILE A 331 -0.01 -12.49 14.78
CA ILE A 331 0.39 -12.93 13.43
C ILE A 331 0.54 -11.70 12.54
N SER A 332 1.38 -11.80 11.54
CA SER A 332 1.49 -10.73 10.56
C SER A 332 1.97 -11.21 9.19
N ILE A 333 1.58 -10.48 8.16
CA ILE A 333 1.87 -10.80 6.76
C ILE A 333 2.30 -9.56 6.00
N GLN A 334 3.24 -9.73 5.13
CA GLN A 334 3.68 -8.68 4.20
C GLN A 334 2.70 -8.53 3.01
N UNK A 335 1.92 -9.53 2.57
CA UNK A 335 1.05 -9.62 1.62
C UNK A 335 -0.10 -8.89 1.96
N HIS A 336 -0.85 -8.46 0.95
CA HIS A 336 -2.17 -7.85 1.11
C HIS A 336 -3.23 -8.93 0.94
N SER A 337 -3.61 -9.60 2.02
CA SER A 337 -4.62 -10.68 1.96
C SER A 337 -6.03 -10.16 1.69
N GLU A 338 -6.24 -8.84 1.82
CA GLU A 338 -7.48 -8.18 1.39
C GLU A 338 -7.55 -7.98 -0.13
N ALA A 339 -6.47 -8.19 -0.85
CA ALA A 339 -6.41 -7.98 -2.32
C ALA A 339 -6.83 -6.55 -2.72
N CYS A 340 -7.70 -6.40 -3.71
CA CYS A 340 -8.21 -5.13 -4.25
C CYS A 340 -7.11 -4.11 -4.57
N PRO A 341 -6.34 -4.37 -5.69
CA PRO A 341 -6.50 -5.50 -6.62
C PRO A 341 -5.72 -6.75 -6.20
N GLY A 342 -6.06 -7.90 -6.77
CA GLY A 342 -5.29 -9.12 -6.66
C GLY A 342 -6.11 -10.35 -6.29
N PRO A 343 -5.40 -11.48 -6.10
CA PRO A 343 -6.03 -12.77 -5.75
C PRO A 343 -6.55 -12.81 -4.31
N UNK A 344 -7.39 -13.41 -3.97
CA UNK A 344 -7.97 -13.63 -2.89
C UNK A 344 -7.57 -14.74 -2.18
N ASP A 345 -6.66 -15.59 -2.76
CA ASP A 345 -6.13 -16.87 -2.26
C ASP A 345 -5.64 -16.81 -0.81
N SER A 346 -5.29 -15.63 -0.31
CA SER A 346 -4.78 -15.42 1.05
C SER A 346 -5.82 -14.87 2.03
N GLU A 347 -7.09 -14.71 1.64
CA GLU A 347 -8.15 -14.20 2.54
C GLU A 347 -8.33 -15.04 3.81
N TYR A 348 -7.98 -16.35 3.77
CA TYR A 348 -8.05 -17.24 4.94
C TYR A 348 -7.24 -16.70 6.14
N ILE A 349 -6.32 -15.77 5.93
CA ILE A 349 -5.56 -15.12 7.01
C ILE A 349 -6.51 -14.38 7.96
N PHE A 350 -7.57 -13.75 7.40
CA PHE A 350 -8.61 -13.12 8.25
C PHE A 350 -9.38 -14.17 9.06
N ASP A 351 -9.64 -15.34 8.46
CA ASP A 351 -10.32 -16.44 9.17
C ASP A 351 -9.44 -17.01 10.28
N ASN A 352 -8.14 -17.19 10.01
CA ASN A 352 -7.15 -17.62 11.02
C ASN A 352 -7.08 -16.60 12.18
N PHE A 353 -7.11 -15.29 11.87
CA PHE A 353 -7.13 -14.24 12.89
C PHE A 353 -8.39 -14.35 13.75
N LEU A 354 -9.55 -14.61 13.16
CA LEU A 354 -10.81 -14.81 13.89
C LEU A 354 -10.78 -16.08 14.75
N GLU A 355 -10.18 -17.16 14.33
CA GLU A 355 -9.97 -18.36 15.17
C GLU A 355 -9.06 -18.09 16.39
N UNK A 356 -8.13 -17.05 16.25
CA UNK A 356 -7.38 -16.64 17.23
C UNK A 356 -8.09 -15.92 18.23
N ILE A 357 -9.14 -15.24 17.84
CA ILE A 357 -10.06 -14.49 18.73
C ILE A 357 -11.00 -15.44 19.49
N LYS A 358 -11.65 -16.35 18.80
CA LYS A 358 -12.57 -17.33 19.39
C LYS A 358 -11.89 -18.24 20.41
N GLY A 359 -10.66 -18.65 20.17
CA GLY A 359 -9.90 -19.52 21.07
C GLY A 359 -9.47 -18.87 22.37
N LYS A 360 -9.59 -17.53 22.47
CA LYS A 360 -9.31 -16.77 23.69
C LYS A 360 -10.51 -16.82 24.67
N ASN A 361 -11.72 -17.15 24.19
CA ASN A 361 -12.95 -17.27 24.97
C ASN A 361 -13.12 -18.74 25.44
#